data_3e3d019767fd8b3cb8643b11f26cb8e8
#
_entry.id   3e3d019767fd8b3cb8643b11f26cb8e8
#
_cell.length_a   1.000
_cell.length_b   1.000
_cell.length_c   1.000
_cell.angle_alpha   90.00
_cell.angle_beta   90.00
_cell.angle_gamma   90.00
#
_symmetry.space_group_name_H-M   'P 1'
#
loop_
_entity.id
_entity.type
_entity.pdbx_description
1 polymer ?
#
loop_
_entity_poly.entity_id
_entity_poly.type
_entity_poly.pdbx_seq_one_letter_code
_entity_poly.pdbx_strand_id
1 'polypeptide(L)'
;MSRAFVNEDAGGEARRFVLPRRDDPSFDAAAARVLLRGADEGDSASAEAATGYVFGEPKLRPHVERILAEAQAAGDERLEQLAERFLRRGAR
;
A
#
# COMPACT_ATOMS: atom_id res chain seq x y z
N MET A 1 -10.26 24.60 -19.40
CA MET A 1 -9.48 24.41 -18.64
C MET A 1 -9.82 23.72 -17.49
N SER A 2 -10.65 24.10 -16.68
CA SER A 2 -10.91 23.38 -15.53
C SER A 2 -11.43 22.03 -15.73
N ARG A 3 -11.95 21.74 -16.88
CA ARG A 3 -12.48 20.44 -17.06
C ARG A 3 -11.43 19.41 -16.94
N ALA A 4 -10.24 19.70 -17.30
CA ALA A 4 -9.16 18.76 -17.15
C ALA A 4 -8.90 18.46 -15.69
N PHE A 5 -9.05 19.46 -14.87
CA PHE A 5 -8.89 19.23 -13.47
C PHE A 5 -9.95 18.33 -12.91
N VAL A 6 -11.15 18.50 -13.36
CA VAL A 6 -12.23 17.67 -12.90
C VAL A 6 -11.95 16.22 -13.21
N ASN A 7 -11.47 15.97 -14.40
CA ASN A 7 -11.15 14.60 -14.77
C ASN A 7 -10.06 14.03 -13.92
N GLU A 8 -9.08 14.83 -13.64
CA GLU A 8 -8.01 14.36 -12.81
C GLU A 8 -8.48 14.04 -11.42
N ASP A 9 -9.37 14.86 -10.91
CA ASP A 9 -9.89 14.59 -9.59
C ASP A 9 -10.65 13.29 -9.55
N ALA A 10 -11.42 13.02 -10.57
CA ALA A 10 -12.20 11.80 -10.59
C ALA A 10 -11.33 10.57 -10.53
N GLY A 11 -10.18 10.62 -11.20
CA GLY A 11 -9.28 9.49 -11.16
C GLY A 11 -8.14 9.66 -10.19
N GLY A 12 -8.16 10.76 -9.43
CA GLY A 12 -7.00 11.13 -8.65
C GLY A 12 -6.63 10.16 -7.58
N GLU A 13 -7.62 9.60 -6.91
CA GLU A 13 -7.32 8.67 -5.83
C GLU A 13 -6.65 7.42 -6.33
N ALA A 14 -7.13 6.90 -7.43
CA ALA A 14 -6.50 5.73 -8.00
C ALA A 14 -5.09 6.03 -8.45
N ARG A 15 -4.84 7.26 -8.90
CA ARG A 15 -3.52 7.62 -9.38
C ARG A 15 -2.53 7.94 -8.30
N ARG A 16 -3.00 8.18 -7.10
CA ARG A 16 -2.09 8.45 -6.00
C ARG A 16 -1.15 7.29 -5.77
N PHE A 17 -1.60 6.10 -6.10
CA PHE A 17 -0.81 4.92 -5.85
C PHE A 17 -0.40 4.33 -7.19
N VAL A 18 0.86 4.50 -7.53
CA VAL A 18 1.38 3.99 -8.78
C VAL A 18 1.67 2.51 -8.62
N LEU A 19 1.04 1.70 -9.48
CA LEU A 19 1.17 0.26 -9.41
C LEU A 19 1.53 -0.29 -10.77
N PRO A 20 2.30 -1.37 -10.83
CA PRO A 20 2.52 -2.05 -12.11
C PRO A 20 1.23 -2.72 -12.56
N ARG A 21 1.26 -3.33 -13.73
CA ARG A 21 0.11 -4.08 -14.19
C ARG A 21 -0.15 -5.23 -13.24
N ARG A 22 -1.43 -5.60 -13.15
CA ARG A 22 -1.83 -6.61 -12.20
C ARG A 22 -1.15 -7.95 -12.43
N ASP A 23 -0.84 -8.27 -13.68
CA ASP A 23 -0.17 -9.52 -13.97
C ASP A 23 1.35 -9.43 -13.89
N ASP A 24 1.89 -8.28 -13.51
CA ASP A 24 3.33 -8.11 -13.37
C ASP A 24 3.80 -8.83 -12.09
N PRO A 25 4.91 -9.56 -12.17
CA PRO A 25 5.40 -10.27 -10.98
C PRO A 25 5.69 -9.36 -9.80
N SER A 26 5.95 -8.08 -10.03
CA SER A 26 6.23 -7.14 -8.94
C SER A 26 4.97 -6.50 -8.37
N PHE A 27 3.79 -6.86 -8.88
CA PHE A 27 2.57 -6.20 -8.44
C PHE A 27 2.35 -6.36 -6.93
N ASP A 28 2.52 -7.57 -6.41
CA ASP A 28 2.24 -7.80 -5.00
C ASP A 28 3.21 -7.05 -4.09
N ALA A 29 4.47 -6.96 -4.47
CA ALA A 29 5.42 -6.19 -3.68
C ALA A 29 5.02 -4.70 -3.68
N ALA A 30 4.63 -4.18 -4.82
CA ALA A 30 4.19 -2.79 -4.92
C ALA A 30 2.90 -2.58 -4.14
N ALA A 31 1.97 -3.54 -4.21
CA ALA A 31 0.70 -3.43 -3.48
C ALA A 31 0.92 -3.38 -1.98
N ALA A 32 1.87 -4.17 -1.47
CA ALA A 32 2.18 -4.13 -0.05
C ALA A 32 2.61 -2.73 0.38
N ARG A 33 3.48 -2.09 -0.41
CA ARG A 33 3.92 -0.74 -0.07
C ARG A 33 2.79 0.26 -0.15
N VAL A 34 1.91 0.11 -1.13
CA VAL A 34 0.76 1.00 -1.28
C VAL A 34 -0.17 0.89 -0.07
N LEU A 35 -0.41 -0.34 0.40
CA LEU A 35 -1.29 -0.52 1.56
C LEU A 35 -0.70 0.10 2.81
N LEU A 36 0.61 -0.04 3.01
CA LEU A 36 1.25 0.59 4.15
C LEU A 36 1.21 2.10 4.04
N ARG A 37 1.42 2.63 2.85
CA ARG A 37 1.36 4.05 2.63
C ARG A 37 -0.04 4.60 2.85
N GLY A 38 -1.05 3.87 2.40
CA GLY A 38 -2.43 4.29 2.63
C GLY A 38 -2.74 4.38 4.11
N ALA A 39 -2.27 3.39 4.88
CA ALA A 39 -2.49 3.42 6.32
C ALA A 39 -1.76 4.59 6.95
N ASP A 40 -0.56 4.89 6.48
CA ASP A 40 0.21 6.00 7.01
C ASP A 40 -0.49 7.34 6.75
N GLU A 41 -1.16 7.45 5.63
CA GLU A 41 -1.85 8.68 5.25
C GLU A 41 -3.27 8.74 5.78
N GLY A 42 -3.71 7.71 6.48
CA GLY A 42 -5.09 7.69 6.97
C GLY A 42 -6.11 7.41 5.89
N ASP A 43 -5.70 6.75 4.82
CA ASP A 43 -6.55 6.53 3.66
C ASP A 43 -6.41 5.10 3.16
N SER A 44 -6.63 4.15 4.05
CA SER A 44 -6.55 2.75 3.68
C SER A 44 -7.57 2.38 2.62
N ALA A 45 -8.71 3.03 2.63
CA ALA A 45 -9.77 2.69 1.67
C ALA A 45 -9.30 2.91 0.24
N SER A 46 -8.62 4.02 -0.03
CA SER A 46 -8.12 4.28 -1.38
C SER A 46 -7.04 3.28 -1.77
N ALA A 47 -6.18 2.93 -0.84
CA ALA A 47 -5.13 1.95 -1.11
C ALA A 47 -5.72 0.57 -1.38
N GLU A 48 -6.74 0.19 -0.62
CA GLU A 48 -7.40 -1.08 -0.84
C GLU A 48 -8.11 -1.10 -2.18
N ALA A 49 -8.75 0.00 -2.54
CA ALA A 49 -9.41 0.08 -3.84
C ALA A 49 -8.39 -0.01 -4.98
N ALA A 50 -7.25 0.63 -4.82
CA ALA A 50 -6.23 0.64 -5.87
C ALA A 50 -5.58 -0.73 -6.05
N THR A 51 -5.34 -1.43 -4.97
CA THR A 51 -4.62 -2.70 -5.03
C THR A 51 -5.53 -3.91 -5.20
N GLY A 52 -6.77 -3.80 -4.77
CA GLY A 52 -7.67 -4.95 -4.74
C GLY A 52 -7.42 -5.86 -3.55
N TYR A 53 -6.51 -5.48 -2.67
CA TYR A 53 -6.22 -6.24 -1.46
C TYR A 53 -6.64 -5.42 -0.25
N VAL A 54 -6.85 -6.09 0.88
CA VAL A 54 -7.15 -5.39 2.13
C VAL A 54 -5.88 -5.28 2.96
N PHE A 55 -5.87 -4.33 3.86
CA PHE A 55 -4.76 -4.19 4.81
C PHE A 55 -4.71 -5.46 5.66
N GLY A 56 -3.57 -6.11 5.68
CA GLY A 56 -3.41 -7.38 6.38
C GLY A 56 -3.51 -8.60 5.48
N GLU A 57 -3.64 -8.41 4.18
CA GLU A 57 -3.79 -9.52 3.23
C GLU A 57 -2.68 -10.56 3.41
N PRO A 58 -3.04 -11.82 3.71
CA PRO A 58 -2.00 -12.84 3.96
C PRO A 58 -1.07 -13.10 2.79
N LYS A 59 -1.55 -12.94 1.56
CA LYS A 59 -0.69 -13.14 0.40
C LYS A 59 0.48 -12.20 0.37
N LEU A 60 0.35 -11.06 1.00
CA LEU A 60 1.39 -10.03 0.97
C LEU A 60 2.36 -10.16 2.14
N ARG A 61 2.15 -11.14 3.01
CA ARG A 61 2.98 -11.29 4.19
C ARG A 61 4.48 -11.30 3.91
N PRO A 62 4.97 -12.08 2.95
CA PRO A 62 6.43 -12.08 2.70
C PRO A 62 6.95 -10.72 2.29
N HIS A 63 6.15 -9.97 1.54
CA HIS A 63 6.56 -8.64 1.11
C HIS A 63 6.59 -7.67 2.27
N VAL A 64 5.60 -7.77 3.16
CA VAL A 64 5.56 -6.87 4.32
C VAL A 64 6.66 -7.23 5.31
N GLU A 65 6.99 -8.50 5.44
CA GLU A 65 8.10 -8.90 6.31
C GLU A 65 9.41 -8.31 5.81
N ARG A 66 9.60 -8.26 4.50
CA ARG A 66 10.79 -7.63 3.93
C ARG A 66 10.80 -6.14 4.22
N ILE A 67 9.65 -5.49 4.05
CA ILE A 67 9.54 -4.05 4.34
C ILE A 67 9.85 -3.79 5.81
N LEU A 68 9.37 -4.66 6.70
CA LEU A 68 9.65 -4.52 8.11
C LEU A 68 11.15 -4.57 8.38
N ALA A 69 11.85 -5.53 7.76
CA ALA A 69 13.28 -5.63 7.94
C ALA A 69 13.99 -4.38 7.42
N GLU A 70 13.55 -3.86 6.28
CA GLU A 70 14.12 -2.65 5.72
C GLU A 70 13.89 -1.46 6.63
N ALA A 71 12.68 -1.36 7.19
CA ALA A 71 12.36 -0.25 8.08
C ALA A 71 13.22 -0.30 9.34
N GLN A 72 13.42 -1.50 9.88
CA GLN A 72 14.24 -1.66 11.07
C GLN A 72 15.68 -1.26 10.78
N ALA A 73 16.20 -1.69 9.63
CA ALA A 73 17.57 -1.36 9.26
C ALA A 73 17.75 0.13 9.04
N ALA A 74 16.72 0.80 8.54
CA ALA A 74 16.77 2.24 8.26
C ALA A 74 16.42 3.09 9.47
N GLY A 75 15.93 2.50 10.54
CA GLY A 75 15.48 3.26 11.70
C GLY A 75 14.16 3.99 11.45
N ASP A 76 13.36 3.50 10.51
CA ASP A 76 12.08 4.11 10.17
C ASP A 76 11.01 3.54 11.07
N GLU A 77 10.83 4.13 12.24
CA GLU A 77 9.93 3.60 13.24
C GLU A 77 8.47 3.61 12.80
N ARG A 78 8.08 4.63 12.05
CA ARG A 78 6.69 4.71 11.60
C ARG A 78 6.37 3.55 10.67
N LEU A 79 7.24 3.31 9.70
CA LEU A 79 7.04 2.23 8.75
C LEU A 79 7.10 0.88 9.46
N GLU A 80 8.00 0.76 10.43
CA GLU A 80 8.10 -0.47 11.21
C GLU A 80 6.78 -0.77 11.93
N GLN A 81 6.19 0.23 12.56
CA GLN A 81 4.93 0.06 13.27
C GLN A 81 3.79 -0.33 12.33
N LEU A 82 3.76 0.30 11.16
CA LEU A 82 2.72 -0.02 10.19
C LEU A 82 2.86 -1.45 9.67
N ALA A 83 4.09 -1.86 9.39
CA ALA A 83 4.33 -3.22 8.91
C ALA A 83 3.96 -4.25 9.98
N GLU A 84 4.31 -3.98 11.23
CA GLU A 84 3.94 -4.89 12.30
C GLU A 84 2.43 -4.99 12.47
N ARG A 85 1.75 -3.86 12.35
CA ARG A 85 0.29 -3.86 12.44
C ARG A 85 -0.32 -4.69 11.32
N PHE A 86 0.23 -4.54 10.11
CA PHE A 86 -0.24 -5.30 8.97
C PHE A 86 -0.09 -6.81 9.24
N LEU A 87 1.08 -7.20 9.73
CA LEU A 87 1.35 -8.62 9.97
C LEU A 87 0.47 -9.19 11.07
N ARG A 88 0.22 -8.42 12.12
CA ARG A 88 -0.65 -8.89 13.18
C ARG A 88 -2.07 -9.10 12.67
N ARG A 89 -2.53 -8.19 11.83
CA ARG A 89 -3.89 -8.29 11.32
C ARG A 89 -4.03 -9.51 10.42
N GLY A 90 -3.03 -9.77 9.61
CA GLY A 90 -3.07 -10.90 8.70
C GLY A 90 -2.84 -12.24 9.38
N ALA A 91 -2.36 -12.23 10.60
CA ALA A 91 -2.09 -13.47 11.31
C ALA A 91 -3.34 -14.08 11.93
N ARG A 92 -4.47 -13.37 11.88
CA ARG A 92 -5.69 -13.84 12.54
C ARG A 92 -6.47 -14.84 11.72
#